data_33087e042a079074b57f5558b9bd2683
#
_entry.id   33087e042a079074b57f5558b9bd2683
#
_cell.length_a   1.000
_cell.length_b   1.000
_cell.length_c   1.000
_cell.angle_alpha   90.00
_cell.angle_beta   90.00
_cell.angle_gamma   90.00
#
_symmetry.space_group_name_H-M   'P 1'
#
loop_
_entity.id
_entity.type
_entity.pdbx_description
1 polymer ?
#
loop_
_entity_poly.entity_id
_entity_poly.type
_entity_poly.pdbx_seq_one_letter_code
_entity_poly.pdbx_strand_id
1 'polypeptide(L)'
;IVVWRYKKYIIQFVGEKLDWLVSLYSGLFIIILSCYCLYYIPILDFRPYKVGTNIPQAMSIPPGEHLSELETIFIMRKGNIQKEFTVDNYPDSTWTYVDRKTRVVKEGYQPSITEFKMTDIDSDEDISEDVLSDPGYTFLLITPHLEKADDSHIDIINELYDYCTEHSYHFYALTASNDDEIDDWRDKTGAEYPFCRMDDIILKTIIRSNPGLLLLKKGTIVNKWSNNGM
;
A
#
# COMPACT_ATOMS: atom_id res chain seq x y z
N ILE A 1 26.96 17.05 9.94
CA ILE A 1 28.40 16.81 10.22
C ILE A 1 29.20 16.65 8.91
N VAL A 2 28.75 15.85 7.93
CA VAL A 2 29.46 15.63 6.64
C VAL A 2 29.58 16.93 5.85
N VAL A 3 28.50 17.68 5.66
CA VAL A 3 28.49 18.96 4.92
C VAL A 3 29.42 19.98 5.55
N TRP A 4 29.47 20.08 6.88
CA TRP A 4 30.36 20.98 7.59
C TRP A 4 31.85 20.64 7.37
N ARG A 5 32.20 19.33 7.36
CA ARG A 5 33.59 18.88 7.15
C ARG A 5 34.11 19.20 5.74
N TYR A 6 33.23 19.17 4.74
CA TYR A 6 33.57 19.40 3.33
C TYR A 6 33.21 20.80 2.83
N LYS A 7 32.79 21.71 3.69
CA LYS A 7 32.37 23.08 3.33
C LYS A 7 33.36 23.82 2.41
N LYS A 8 34.66 23.65 2.62
CA LYS A 8 35.71 24.30 1.80
C LYS A 8 35.85 23.74 0.36
N TYR A 9 35.24 22.59 0.08
CA TYR A 9 35.25 21.98 -1.26
C TYR A 9 33.95 22.20 -2.03
N ILE A 10 32.96 22.83 -1.38
CA ILE A 10 31.69 23.14 -2.02
C ILE A 10 31.90 24.41 -2.85
N ILE A 11 31.71 24.29 -4.17
CA ILE A 11 31.78 25.42 -5.10
C ILE A 11 30.61 26.33 -4.79
N GLN A 12 30.89 27.60 -4.45
CA GLN A 12 29.85 28.60 -4.27
C GLN A 12 29.46 29.16 -5.65
N PHE A 13 28.29 28.75 -6.13
CA PHE A 13 27.70 29.28 -7.37
C PHE A 13 27.04 30.64 -7.16
N VAL A 14 26.71 30.99 -5.92
CA VAL A 14 26.00 32.20 -5.53
C VAL A 14 26.87 32.98 -4.54
N GLY A 15 26.95 34.30 -4.71
CA GLY A 15 27.72 35.13 -3.78
C GLY A 15 27.16 35.12 -2.36
N GLU A 16 28.02 35.29 -1.36
CA GLU A 16 27.67 35.22 0.09
C GLU A 16 26.43 36.03 0.48
N LYS A 17 26.19 37.16 -0.22
CA LYS A 17 25.02 38.02 0.02
C LYS A 17 23.68 37.39 -0.37
N LEU A 18 23.70 36.37 -1.25
CA LEU A 18 22.51 35.71 -1.78
C LEU A 18 22.33 34.29 -1.21
N ASP A 19 23.28 33.75 -0.44
CA ASP A 19 23.21 32.39 0.14
C ASP A 19 21.97 32.18 0.99
N TRP A 20 21.51 33.20 1.72
CA TRP A 20 20.29 33.11 2.50
C TRP A 20 19.03 32.94 1.64
N LEU A 21 19.00 33.57 0.43
CA LEU A 21 17.90 33.39 -0.52
C LEU A 21 17.83 31.94 -1.02
N VAL A 22 18.98 31.35 -1.37
CA VAL A 22 19.03 29.95 -1.79
C VAL A 22 18.50 29.04 -0.71
N SER A 23 18.92 29.27 0.54
CA SER A 23 18.44 28.49 1.70
C SER A 23 16.93 28.67 1.91
N LEU A 24 16.43 29.91 1.78
CA LEU A 24 15.00 30.20 1.93
C LEU A 24 14.17 29.50 0.84
N TYR A 25 14.57 29.63 -0.45
CA TYR A 25 13.86 28.98 -1.56
C TYR A 25 13.93 27.47 -1.48
N SER A 26 15.07 26.90 -1.09
CA SER A 26 15.20 25.45 -0.87
C SER A 26 14.29 24.96 0.24
N GLY A 27 14.23 25.68 1.35
CA GLY A 27 13.32 25.37 2.45
C GLY A 27 11.85 25.45 2.03
N LEU A 28 11.46 26.52 1.34
CA LEU A 28 10.11 26.71 0.82
C LEU A 28 9.72 25.60 -0.16
N PHE A 29 10.63 25.26 -1.08
CA PHE A 29 10.41 24.17 -2.03
C PHE A 29 10.18 22.83 -1.33
N ILE A 30 10.99 22.51 -0.32
CA ILE A 30 10.82 21.27 0.46
C ILE A 30 9.47 21.25 1.18
N ILE A 31 9.05 22.38 1.77
CA ILE A 31 7.74 22.48 2.45
C ILE A 31 6.59 22.26 1.44
N ILE A 32 6.63 22.97 0.30
CA ILE A 32 5.60 22.84 -0.75
C ILE A 32 5.53 21.40 -1.26
N LEU A 33 6.68 20.78 -1.57
CA LEU A 33 6.74 19.40 -2.05
C LEU A 33 6.23 18.42 -0.97
N SER A 34 6.55 18.65 0.28
CA SER A 34 6.06 17.83 1.39
C SER A 34 4.55 17.94 1.55
N CYS A 35 4.01 19.16 1.51
CA CYS A 35 2.57 19.39 1.53
C CYS A 35 1.87 18.71 0.33
N TYR A 36 2.43 18.86 -0.86
CA TYR A 36 1.91 18.19 -2.05
C TYR A 36 1.85 16.67 -1.86
N CYS A 37 2.93 16.03 -1.39
CA CYS A 37 2.99 14.60 -1.16
C CYS A 37 2.09 14.09 -0.01
N LEU A 38 1.65 14.98 0.90
CA LEU A 38 0.67 14.65 1.95
C LEU A 38 -0.77 14.64 1.42
N TYR A 39 -1.10 15.58 0.53
CA TYR A 39 -2.47 15.74 -0.01
C TYR A 39 -2.72 14.91 -1.27
N TYR A 40 -1.68 14.66 -2.08
CA TYR A 40 -1.77 13.95 -3.35
C TYR A 40 -0.87 12.72 -3.36
N ILE A 41 -0.97 11.91 -4.41
CA ILE A 41 -0.06 10.80 -4.64
C ILE A 41 1.34 11.35 -4.94
N PRO A 42 2.41 10.80 -4.34
CA PRO A 42 3.77 11.21 -4.63
C PRO A 42 4.10 11.09 -6.12
N ILE A 43 4.80 12.10 -6.66
CA ILE A 43 5.22 12.14 -8.08
C ILE A 43 6.06 10.89 -8.44
N LEU A 44 6.89 10.43 -7.50
CA LEU A 44 7.68 9.20 -7.63
C LEU A 44 7.13 8.16 -6.65
N ASP A 45 6.49 7.13 -7.18
CA ASP A 45 6.00 6.00 -6.39
C ASP A 45 6.98 4.83 -6.48
N PHE A 46 7.68 4.55 -5.39
CA PHE A 46 8.63 3.43 -5.25
C PHE A 46 7.98 2.16 -4.69
N ARG A 47 6.68 2.18 -4.42
CA ARG A 47 5.96 1.03 -3.85
C ARG A 47 5.72 -0.04 -4.91
N PRO A 48 5.46 -1.28 -4.48
CA PRO A 48 5.17 -2.39 -5.40
C PRO A 48 3.99 -2.11 -6.35
N TYR A 49 2.95 -1.45 -5.83
CA TYR A 49 1.72 -1.13 -6.55
C TYR A 49 1.78 0.23 -7.27
N LYS A 50 2.87 0.55 -7.96
CA LYS A 50 2.99 1.79 -8.76
C LYS A 50 2.25 1.67 -10.09
N VAL A 51 1.91 2.79 -10.68
CA VAL A 51 1.33 2.84 -12.05
C VAL A 51 2.25 2.12 -13.04
N GLY A 52 1.67 1.29 -13.89
CA GLY A 52 2.37 0.43 -14.86
C GLY A 52 2.74 -0.95 -14.31
N THR A 53 2.56 -1.23 -13.02
CA THR A 53 2.80 -2.58 -12.47
C THR A 53 1.69 -3.53 -12.90
N ASN A 54 2.06 -4.69 -13.45
CA ASN A 54 1.15 -5.82 -13.62
C ASN A 54 1.22 -6.69 -12.37
N ILE A 55 0.12 -6.78 -11.63
CA ILE A 55 0.04 -7.44 -10.32
C ILE A 55 0.36 -8.93 -10.44
N PRO A 56 -0.30 -9.72 -11.34
CA PRO A 56 0.03 -11.13 -11.54
C PRO A 56 1.50 -11.37 -11.85
N GLN A 57 2.11 -10.56 -12.72
CA GLN A 57 3.51 -10.69 -13.06
C GLN A 57 4.43 -10.35 -11.88
N ALA A 58 4.08 -9.34 -11.08
CA ALA A 58 4.83 -8.94 -9.89
C ALA A 58 4.76 -9.96 -8.76
N MET A 59 3.73 -10.81 -8.75
CA MET A 59 3.55 -11.94 -7.83
C MET A 59 4.25 -13.22 -8.33
N SER A 60 4.52 -13.32 -9.63
CA SER A 60 5.10 -14.52 -10.23
C SER A 60 6.59 -14.65 -9.96
N ILE A 61 7.05 -15.89 -9.92
CA ILE A 61 8.48 -16.22 -9.85
C ILE A 61 9.00 -16.34 -11.29
N PRO A 62 10.06 -15.61 -11.69
CA PRO A 62 10.63 -15.76 -13.01
C PRO A 62 11.12 -17.18 -13.28
N PRO A 63 11.04 -17.70 -14.52
CA PRO A 63 11.52 -19.02 -14.86
C PRO A 63 13.02 -19.17 -14.52
N GLY A 64 13.35 -20.22 -13.76
CA GLY A 64 14.73 -20.51 -13.33
C GLY A 64 15.13 -19.92 -11.98
N GLU A 65 14.31 -19.07 -11.39
CA GLU A 65 14.51 -18.54 -10.04
C GLU A 65 13.81 -19.42 -9.00
N HIS A 66 14.31 -19.39 -7.76
CA HIS A 66 13.71 -20.06 -6.61
C HIS A 66 13.31 -19.01 -5.58
N LEU A 67 12.25 -19.27 -4.84
CA LEU A 67 11.88 -18.42 -3.70
C LEU A 67 13.00 -18.40 -2.65
N SER A 68 13.18 -17.25 -2.02
CA SER A 68 14.02 -17.17 -0.84
C SER A 68 13.44 -18.03 0.27
N GLU A 69 14.26 -18.89 0.87
CA GLU A 69 13.86 -19.65 2.05
C GLU A 69 14.11 -18.79 3.29
N LEU A 70 13.02 -18.45 3.97
CA LEU A 70 13.05 -17.64 5.18
C LEU A 70 12.76 -18.51 6.38
N GLU A 71 13.59 -18.42 7.41
CA GLU A 71 13.40 -19.09 8.69
C GLU A 71 12.96 -18.05 9.73
N THR A 72 11.84 -18.34 10.39
CA THR A 72 11.37 -17.53 11.52
C THR A 72 12.06 -17.98 12.80
N ILE A 73 12.76 -17.06 13.44
CA ILE A 73 13.44 -17.27 14.71
C ILE A 73 12.68 -16.51 15.80
N PHE A 74 12.24 -17.24 16.82
CA PHE A 74 11.61 -16.68 18.01
C PHE A 74 12.66 -16.44 19.08
N ILE A 75 12.70 -15.24 19.60
CA ILE A 75 13.53 -14.89 20.74
C ILE A 75 12.68 -15.11 22.00
N MET A 76 13.06 -16.08 22.79
CA MET A 76 12.34 -16.44 24.00
C MET A 76 13.21 -16.22 25.23
N ARG A 77 12.59 -15.94 26.37
CA ARG A 77 13.26 -15.68 27.65
C ARG A 77 12.74 -16.58 28.75
N LYS A 78 13.67 -17.08 29.54
CA LYS A 78 13.38 -17.82 30.77
C LYS A 78 14.25 -17.27 31.89
N GLY A 79 13.65 -16.52 32.82
CA GLY A 79 14.41 -15.76 33.83
C GLY A 79 15.33 -14.74 33.18
N ASN A 80 16.64 -14.85 33.42
CA ASN A 80 17.66 -13.95 32.82
C ASN A 80 18.30 -14.50 31.53
N ILE A 81 17.88 -15.68 31.08
CA ILE A 81 18.43 -16.31 29.87
C ILE A 81 17.53 -16.00 28.68
N GLN A 82 18.13 -15.52 27.61
CA GLN A 82 17.48 -15.29 26.32
C GLN A 82 18.07 -16.25 25.29
N LYS A 83 17.23 -16.92 24.51
CA LYS A 83 17.65 -17.91 23.51
C LYS A 83 16.77 -17.81 22.26
N GLU A 84 17.36 -18.14 21.11
CA GLU A 84 16.69 -18.22 19.83
C GLU A 84 16.15 -19.64 19.61
N PHE A 85 14.93 -19.71 19.08
CA PHE A 85 14.24 -20.96 18.74
C PHE A 85 13.64 -20.84 17.33
N THR A 86 13.59 -21.95 16.63
CA THR A 86 12.92 -22.06 15.31
C THR A 86 11.52 -22.64 15.48
N VAL A 87 10.73 -22.64 14.41
CA VAL A 87 9.39 -23.28 14.41
C VAL A 87 9.50 -24.76 14.74
N ASP A 88 10.52 -25.46 14.19
CA ASP A 88 10.73 -26.90 14.38
C ASP A 88 11.22 -27.25 15.79
N ASN A 89 11.81 -26.30 16.48
CA ASN A 89 12.33 -26.49 17.85
C ASN A 89 11.75 -25.44 18.80
N TYR A 90 10.41 -25.30 18.76
CA TYR A 90 9.71 -24.36 19.62
C TYR A 90 9.75 -24.83 21.10
N PRO A 91 10.04 -23.91 22.06
CA PRO A 91 10.22 -24.28 23.46
C PRO A 91 8.89 -24.60 24.17
N ASP A 92 8.99 -25.16 25.33
CA ASP A 92 7.85 -25.42 26.23
C ASP A 92 7.27 -24.11 26.83
N SER A 93 6.14 -24.24 27.52
CA SER A 93 5.41 -23.13 28.14
C SER A 93 6.17 -22.37 29.23
N THR A 94 7.37 -22.84 29.64
CA THR A 94 8.20 -22.14 30.64
C THR A 94 8.99 -20.96 30.09
N TRP A 95 8.99 -20.79 28.76
CA TRP A 95 9.65 -19.70 28.08
C TRP A 95 8.63 -18.60 27.70
N THR A 96 9.02 -17.37 27.88
CA THR A 96 8.19 -16.19 27.51
C THR A 96 8.68 -15.60 26.20
N TYR A 97 7.77 -15.32 25.28
CA TYR A 97 8.06 -14.66 24.01
C TYR A 97 8.58 -13.24 24.27
N VAL A 98 9.63 -12.87 23.55
CA VAL A 98 10.23 -11.53 23.60
C VAL A 98 10.14 -10.83 22.25
N ASP A 99 10.59 -11.52 21.17
CA ASP A 99 10.68 -10.93 19.84
C ASP A 99 10.73 -12.01 18.77
N ARG A 100 10.55 -11.61 17.51
CA ARG A 100 10.66 -12.44 16.31
C ARG A 100 11.62 -11.82 15.31
N LYS A 101 12.52 -12.63 14.79
CA LYS A 101 13.42 -12.27 13.68
C LYS A 101 13.21 -13.21 12.50
N THR A 102 13.40 -12.69 11.31
CA THR A 102 13.45 -13.50 10.11
C THR A 102 14.88 -13.56 9.61
N ARG A 103 15.38 -14.78 9.35
CA ARG A 103 16.69 -15.02 8.77
C ARG A 103 16.53 -15.65 7.39
N VAL A 104 17.25 -15.13 6.40
CA VAL A 104 17.34 -15.75 5.09
C VAL A 104 18.25 -16.98 5.21
N VAL A 105 17.70 -18.16 4.98
CA VAL A 105 18.46 -19.44 4.99
C VAL A 105 19.08 -19.68 3.62
N LYS A 106 18.32 -19.38 2.57
CA LYS A 106 18.77 -19.47 1.20
C LYS A 106 18.31 -18.25 0.41
N GLU A 107 19.26 -17.55 -0.19
CA GLU A 107 18.96 -16.44 -1.06
C GLU A 107 18.23 -16.93 -2.31
N GLY A 108 17.20 -16.22 -2.72
CA GLY A 108 16.40 -16.48 -3.90
C GLY A 108 15.59 -15.26 -4.29
N TYR A 109 14.74 -15.43 -5.29
CA TYR A 109 13.86 -14.36 -5.74
C TYR A 109 12.80 -14.03 -4.68
N GLN A 110 12.58 -12.75 -4.45
CA GLN A 110 11.47 -12.24 -3.65
C GLN A 110 10.52 -11.47 -4.55
N PRO A 111 9.30 -11.96 -4.79
CA PRO A 111 8.28 -11.20 -5.51
C PRO A 111 8.07 -9.83 -4.86
N SER A 112 7.89 -8.80 -5.67
CA SER A 112 7.63 -7.44 -5.16
C SER A 112 6.23 -7.33 -4.55
N ILE A 113 5.30 -8.19 -4.98
CA ILE A 113 3.96 -8.37 -4.40
C ILE A 113 3.88 -9.83 -3.99
N THR A 114 3.63 -10.07 -2.70
CA THR A 114 3.55 -11.43 -2.14
C THR A 114 2.14 -11.98 -2.13
N GLU A 115 1.14 -11.09 -2.01
CA GLU A 115 -0.26 -11.46 -1.91
C GLU A 115 -1.14 -10.32 -2.46
N PHE A 116 -2.22 -10.71 -3.16
CA PHE A 116 -3.31 -9.83 -3.55
C PHE A 116 -4.59 -10.66 -3.49
N LYS A 117 -5.31 -10.57 -2.38
CA LYS A 117 -6.51 -11.36 -2.14
C LYS A 117 -7.70 -10.44 -1.91
N MET A 118 -8.73 -10.60 -2.74
CA MET A 118 -10.01 -9.90 -2.65
C MET A 118 -11.12 -10.91 -2.36
N THR A 119 -11.72 -10.84 -1.19
CA THR A 119 -12.86 -11.68 -0.84
C THR A 119 -14.13 -10.84 -0.92
N ASP A 120 -15.04 -11.20 -1.78
CA ASP A 120 -16.37 -10.58 -1.87
C ASP A 120 -17.13 -10.81 -0.57
N ILE A 121 -17.76 -9.76 -0.03
CA ILE A 121 -18.39 -9.83 1.29
C ILE A 121 -19.73 -10.56 1.25
N ASP A 122 -20.46 -10.45 0.15
CA ASP A 122 -21.80 -11.02 0.03
C ASP A 122 -21.75 -12.52 -0.25
N SER A 123 -20.77 -12.98 -1.07
CA SER A 123 -20.59 -14.39 -1.43
C SER A 123 -19.54 -15.14 -0.61
N ASP A 124 -18.67 -14.43 0.11
CA ASP A 124 -17.46 -14.96 0.80
C ASP A 124 -16.48 -15.68 -0.17
N GLU A 125 -16.55 -15.37 -1.47
CA GLU A 125 -15.70 -15.96 -2.50
C GLU A 125 -14.46 -15.08 -2.77
N ASP A 126 -13.34 -15.74 -3.11
CA ASP A 126 -12.13 -15.06 -3.56
C ASP A 126 -12.26 -14.73 -5.06
N ILE A 127 -12.42 -13.45 -5.37
CA ILE A 127 -12.59 -12.95 -6.76
C ILE A 127 -11.31 -12.35 -7.34
N SER A 128 -10.17 -12.54 -6.69
CA SER A 128 -8.90 -11.92 -7.07
C SER A 128 -8.48 -12.27 -8.50
N GLU A 129 -8.60 -13.54 -8.89
CA GLU A 129 -8.20 -14.01 -10.22
C GLU A 129 -9.09 -13.44 -11.31
N ASP A 130 -10.40 -13.39 -11.09
CA ASP A 130 -11.36 -12.83 -12.02
C ASP A 130 -11.09 -11.35 -12.27
N VAL A 131 -10.86 -10.57 -11.21
CA VAL A 131 -10.54 -9.15 -11.30
C VAL A 131 -9.19 -8.90 -11.99
N LEU A 132 -8.16 -9.69 -11.67
CA LEU A 132 -6.84 -9.53 -12.25
C LEU A 132 -6.75 -10.01 -13.70
N SER A 133 -7.62 -10.93 -14.13
CA SER A 133 -7.67 -11.44 -15.52
C SER A 133 -8.63 -10.66 -16.43
N ASP A 134 -9.48 -9.80 -15.85
CA ASP A 134 -10.48 -9.04 -16.60
C ASP A 134 -9.85 -8.21 -17.74
N PRO A 135 -10.26 -8.43 -19.00
CA PRO A 135 -9.77 -7.66 -20.14
C PRO A 135 -10.31 -6.22 -20.19
N GLY A 136 -11.40 -5.95 -19.46
CA GLY A 136 -12.02 -4.64 -19.31
C GLY A 136 -11.27 -3.71 -18.38
N TYR A 137 -11.94 -2.64 -18.01
CA TYR A 137 -11.48 -1.75 -16.95
C TYR A 137 -12.17 -2.12 -15.63
N THR A 138 -11.39 -2.18 -14.56
CA THR A 138 -11.88 -2.39 -13.21
C THR A 138 -11.42 -1.23 -12.33
N PHE A 139 -12.37 -0.57 -11.68
CA PHE A 139 -12.11 0.45 -10.69
C PHE A 139 -12.13 -0.17 -9.29
N LEU A 140 -11.10 0.14 -8.50
CA LEU A 140 -11.00 -0.29 -7.11
C LEU A 140 -10.95 0.93 -6.21
N LEU A 141 -11.99 1.12 -5.41
CA LEU A 141 -12.04 2.13 -4.36
C LEU A 141 -11.37 1.55 -3.10
N ILE A 142 -10.25 2.13 -2.71
CA ILE A 142 -9.43 1.63 -1.59
C ILE A 142 -9.79 2.42 -0.34
N THR A 143 -10.46 1.78 0.61
CA THR A 143 -10.89 2.36 1.89
C THR A 143 -10.46 1.47 3.06
N PRO A 144 -9.20 1.52 3.50
CA PRO A 144 -8.72 0.63 4.57
C PRO A 144 -9.60 0.65 5.82
N HIS A 145 -10.07 1.84 6.22
CA HIS A 145 -10.93 2.05 7.38
C HIS A 145 -12.07 3.00 7.03
N LEU A 146 -13.27 2.49 6.91
CA LEU A 146 -14.46 3.27 6.54
C LEU A 146 -14.81 4.34 7.59
N GLU A 147 -14.66 4.05 8.88
CA GLU A 147 -14.88 5.02 9.97
C GLU A 147 -14.00 6.28 9.89
N LYS A 148 -12.86 6.18 9.17
CA LYS A 148 -11.87 7.26 8.99
C LYS A 148 -11.79 7.75 7.55
N ALA A 149 -12.64 7.25 6.68
CA ALA A 149 -12.65 7.65 5.29
C ALA A 149 -13.23 9.05 5.12
N ASP A 150 -12.59 9.84 4.27
CA ASP A 150 -13.07 11.17 3.90
C ASP A 150 -14.18 11.03 2.85
N ASP A 151 -15.38 11.45 3.19
CA ASP A 151 -16.57 11.38 2.34
C ASP A 151 -16.82 12.64 1.49
N SER A 152 -15.88 13.58 1.48
CA SER A 152 -16.04 14.86 0.76
C SER A 152 -16.25 14.72 -0.75
N HIS A 153 -15.83 13.61 -1.35
CA HIS A 153 -15.96 13.32 -2.79
C HIS A 153 -16.90 12.14 -3.09
N ILE A 154 -17.76 11.80 -2.13
CA ILE A 154 -18.62 10.61 -2.27
C ILE A 154 -19.56 10.69 -3.46
N ASP A 155 -20.10 11.88 -3.76
CA ASP A 155 -21.00 12.08 -4.90
C ASP A 155 -20.29 11.72 -6.22
N ILE A 156 -19.02 12.13 -6.38
CA ILE A 156 -18.19 11.79 -7.56
C ILE A 156 -17.94 10.28 -7.64
N ILE A 157 -17.72 9.62 -6.50
CA ILE A 157 -17.51 8.18 -6.44
C ILE A 157 -18.78 7.43 -6.83
N ASN A 158 -19.95 7.86 -6.35
CA ASN A 158 -21.22 7.27 -6.72
C ASN A 158 -21.53 7.49 -8.22
N GLU A 159 -21.34 8.70 -8.74
CA GLU A 159 -21.46 8.97 -10.19
C GLU A 159 -20.51 8.12 -11.03
N LEU A 160 -19.27 7.86 -10.55
CA LEU A 160 -18.34 6.98 -11.22
C LEU A 160 -18.84 5.52 -11.21
N TYR A 161 -19.44 5.05 -10.12
CA TYR A 161 -20.03 3.73 -10.06
C TYR A 161 -21.18 3.58 -11.05
N ASP A 162 -22.06 4.56 -11.14
CA ASP A 162 -23.15 4.60 -12.13
C ASP A 162 -22.60 4.54 -13.56
N TYR A 163 -21.58 5.35 -13.85
CA TYR A 163 -20.88 5.32 -15.13
C TYR A 163 -20.27 3.94 -15.45
N CYS A 164 -19.66 3.28 -14.46
CA CYS A 164 -19.10 1.94 -14.62
C CYS A 164 -20.21 0.93 -14.97
N THR A 165 -21.34 1.00 -14.30
CA THR A 165 -22.50 0.15 -14.54
C THR A 165 -23.05 0.33 -15.96
N GLU A 166 -23.20 1.57 -16.43
CA GLU A 166 -23.67 1.90 -17.79
C GLU A 166 -22.71 1.39 -18.88
N HIS A 167 -21.40 1.39 -18.61
CA HIS A 167 -20.38 1.01 -19.60
C HIS A 167 -19.85 -0.43 -19.45
N SER A 168 -20.46 -1.23 -18.58
CA SER A 168 -20.04 -2.60 -18.29
C SER A 168 -18.57 -2.68 -17.80
N TYR A 169 -18.13 -1.69 -17.01
CA TYR A 169 -16.89 -1.73 -16.25
C TYR A 169 -17.16 -2.28 -14.85
N HIS A 170 -16.18 -2.95 -14.28
CA HIS A 170 -16.28 -3.42 -12.91
C HIS A 170 -15.85 -2.34 -11.92
N PHE A 171 -16.54 -2.29 -10.79
CA PHE A 171 -16.24 -1.40 -9.67
C PHE A 171 -16.38 -2.17 -8.36
N TYR A 172 -15.37 -2.11 -7.50
CA TYR A 172 -15.36 -2.74 -6.18
C TYR A 172 -14.77 -1.78 -5.15
N ALA A 173 -15.34 -1.77 -3.94
CA ALA A 173 -14.73 -1.11 -2.79
C ALA A 173 -13.96 -2.13 -1.95
N LEU A 174 -12.68 -1.86 -1.70
CA LEU A 174 -11.80 -2.72 -0.92
C LEU A 174 -11.61 -2.14 0.48
N THR A 175 -11.91 -2.93 1.51
CA THR A 175 -11.82 -2.48 2.90
C THR A 175 -11.31 -3.59 3.84
N ALA A 176 -10.73 -3.17 4.97
CA ALA A 176 -10.44 -4.04 6.12
C ALA A 176 -11.44 -3.83 7.26
N SER A 177 -12.45 -3.00 7.07
CA SER A 177 -13.53 -2.72 8.02
C SER A 177 -14.44 -3.93 8.21
N ASN A 178 -15.14 -3.98 9.35
CA ASN A 178 -16.14 -4.99 9.65
C ASN A 178 -17.49 -4.67 8.97
N ASP A 179 -18.46 -5.59 9.08
CA ASP A 179 -19.74 -5.48 8.40
C ASP A 179 -20.58 -4.30 8.93
N ASP A 180 -20.56 -4.05 10.24
CA ASP A 180 -21.26 -2.92 10.86
C ASP A 180 -20.76 -1.57 10.31
N GLU A 181 -19.42 -1.42 10.14
CA GLU A 181 -18.82 -0.22 9.55
C GLU A 181 -19.16 -0.05 8.07
N ILE A 182 -19.36 -1.15 7.33
CA ILE A 182 -19.78 -1.13 5.92
C ILE A 182 -21.25 -0.68 5.83
N ASP A 183 -22.10 -1.18 6.70
CA ASP A 183 -23.51 -0.80 6.72
C ASP A 183 -23.68 0.68 7.12
N ASP A 184 -22.94 1.14 8.13
CA ASP A 184 -22.89 2.55 8.51
C ASP A 184 -22.43 3.45 7.34
N TRP A 185 -21.43 2.97 6.57
CA TRP A 185 -20.94 3.69 5.39
C TRP A 185 -22.01 3.75 4.29
N ARG A 186 -22.67 2.63 3.98
CA ARG A 186 -23.76 2.56 3.00
C ARG A 186 -24.89 3.53 3.38
N ASP A 187 -25.32 3.50 4.63
CA ASP A 187 -26.40 4.37 5.14
C ASP A 187 -26.03 5.85 5.07
N LYS A 188 -24.76 6.19 5.37
CA LYS A 188 -24.26 7.55 5.35
C LYS A 188 -24.10 8.12 3.93
N THR A 189 -23.63 7.30 3.00
CA THR A 189 -23.12 7.75 1.69
C THR A 189 -24.01 7.36 0.52
N GLY A 190 -24.99 6.48 0.73
CA GLY A 190 -25.80 5.91 -0.35
C GLY A 190 -25.01 4.99 -1.29
N ALA A 191 -23.91 4.39 -0.81
CA ALA A 191 -23.05 3.52 -1.61
C ALA A 191 -23.76 2.22 -2.00
N GLU A 192 -23.95 1.98 -3.31
CA GLU A 192 -24.57 0.78 -3.88
C GLU A 192 -23.54 -0.19 -4.48
N TYR A 193 -22.27 0.20 -4.52
CA TYR A 193 -21.19 -0.64 -5.07
C TYR A 193 -20.84 -1.82 -4.17
N PRO A 194 -20.39 -2.96 -4.77
CA PRO A 194 -19.98 -4.15 -4.02
C PRO A 194 -18.72 -3.89 -3.18
N PHE A 195 -18.70 -4.45 -1.98
CA PHE A 195 -17.56 -4.40 -1.07
C PHE A 195 -16.80 -5.73 -1.08
N CYS A 196 -15.48 -5.64 -1.03
CA CYS A 196 -14.60 -6.78 -0.87
C CYS A 196 -13.67 -6.58 0.31
N ARG A 197 -13.41 -7.65 1.04
CA ARG A 197 -12.47 -7.66 2.16
C ARG A 197 -11.05 -7.89 1.66
N MET A 198 -10.11 -7.07 2.16
CA MET A 198 -8.69 -7.21 1.88
C MET A 198 -7.88 -6.83 3.12
N ASP A 199 -6.67 -7.40 3.22
CA ASP A 199 -5.75 -7.10 4.33
C ASP A 199 -5.39 -5.62 4.41
N ASP A 200 -5.44 -5.04 5.62
CA ASP A 200 -5.18 -3.63 5.90
C ASP A 200 -3.78 -3.17 5.47
N ILE A 201 -2.77 -4.02 5.65
CA ILE A 201 -1.39 -3.70 5.27
C ILE A 201 -1.26 -3.61 3.75
N ILE A 202 -1.94 -4.51 3.03
CA ILE A 202 -1.96 -4.52 1.57
C ILE A 202 -2.66 -3.26 1.06
N LEU A 203 -3.84 -2.92 1.58
CA LEU A 203 -4.59 -1.70 1.20
C LEU A 203 -3.73 -0.44 1.38
N LYS A 204 -3.08 -0.27 2.52
CA LYS A 204 -2.16 0.85 2.82
C LYS A 204 -0.89 0.84 1.95
N THR A 205 -0.48 -0.33 1.47
CA THR A 205 0.65 -0.45 0.53
C THR A 205 0.24 -0.04 -0.87
N ILE A 206 -0.99 -0.34 -1.30
CA ILE A 206 -1.53 0.08 -2.60
C ILE A 206 -1.60 1.60 -2.66
N ILE A 207 -2.28 2.24 -1.69
CA ILE A 207 -2.46 3.69 -1.66
C ILE A 207 -2.50 4.21 -0.22
N ARG A 208 -2.03 5.43 0.02
CA ARG A 208 -2.05 6.05 1.36
C ARG A 208 -3.29 6.91 1.62
N SER A 209 -4.08 7.16 0.59
CA SER A 209 -5.32 7.92 0.70
C SER A 209 -6.45 7.03 1.26
N ASN A 210 -7.36 7.60 2.02
CA ASN A 210 -8.54 6.92 2.53
C ASN A 210 -9.77 7.84 2.39
N PRO A 211 -10.56 7.68 1.30
CA PRO A 211 -10.41 6.73 0.21
C PRO A 211 -9.29 7.09 -0.79
N GLY A 212 -8.96 6.13 -1.64
CA GLY A 212 -8.18 6.32 -2.85
C GLY A 212 -8.75 5.46 -3.97
N LEU A 213 -8.51 5.85 -5.21
CA LEU A 213 -9.03 5.15 -6.38
C LEU A 213 -7.90 4.55 -7.20
N LEU A 214 -8.09 3.33 -7.68
CA LEU A 214 -7.16 2.59 -8.53
C LEU A 214 -7.90 2.15 -9.79
N LEU A 215 -7.27 2.29 -10.96
CA LEU A 215 -7.78 1.77 -12.21
C LEU A 215 -6.90 0.62 -12.68
N LEU A 216 -7.53 -0.54 -12.90
CA LEU A 216 -6.88 -1.73 -13.44
C LEU A 216 -7.35 -2.03 -14.86
N LYS A 217 -6.48 -2.70 -15.61
CA LYS A 217 -6.81 -3.39 -16.87
C LYS A 217 -5.92 -4.61 -17.02
N LYS A 218 -6.49 -5.80 -17.12
CA LYS A 218 -5.74 -7.07 -17.18
C LYS A 218 -4.69 -7.19 -16.09
N GLY A 219 -5.06 -6.87 -14.85
CA GLY A 219 -4.18 -6.87 -13.69
C GLY A 219 -3.06 -5.82 -13.71
N THR A 220 -3.03 -4.92 -14.71
CA THR A 220 -2.06 -3.82 -14.78
C THR A 220 -2.67 -2.55 -14.18
N ILE A 221 -1.95 -1.90 -13.29
CA ILE A 221 -2.34 -0.62 -12.71
C ILE A 221 -2.17 0.47 -13.77
N VAL A 222 -3.29 0.98 -14.27
CA VAL A 222 -3.33 2.03 -15.31
C VAL A 222 -3.15 3.40 -14.68
N ASN A 223 -3.86 3.67 -13.59
CA ASN A 223 -3.76 4.94 -12.87
C ASN A 223 -4.18 4.80 -11.41
N LYS A 224 -3.88 5.85 -10.61
CA LYS A 224 -4.21 5.95 -9.19
C LYS A 224 -4.56 7.40 -8.87
N TRP A 225 -5.53 7.62 -8.01
CA TRP A 225 -5.92 8.92 -7.50
C TRP A 225 -6.07 8.90 -5.98
N SER A 226 -5.56 9.91 -5.32
CA SER A 226 -5.89 10.17 -3.91
C SER A 226 -7.28 10.80 -3.82
N ASN A 227 -7.86 10.84 -2.61
CA ASN A 227 -9.15 11.51 -2.40
C ASN A 227 -9.15 12.95 -2.95
N ASN A 228 -8.09 13.71 -2.71
CA ASN A 228 -7.97 15.08 -3.20
C ASN A 228 -7.65 15.20 -4.71
N GLY A 229 -7.47 14.09 -5.40
CA GLY A 229 -7.15 14.05 -6.83
C GLY A 229 -8.26 13.44 -7.69
N MET A 230 -9.38 13.09 -7.08
CA MET A 230 -10.61 12.61 -7.73
C MET A 230 -11.45 13.75 -8.26
#